data_0d9ab71b74de014c7b459158e16113a2
#
_entry.id   0d9ab71b74de014c7b459158e16113a2
#
_cell.length_a   1.000
_cell.length_b   1.000
_cell.length_c   1.000
_cell.angle_alpha   90.00
_cell.angle_beta   90.00
_cell.angle_gamma   90.00
#
_symmetry.space_group_name_H-M   'P 1'
#
loop_
_entity.id
_entity.type
_entity.pdbx_description
1 polymer ?
#
loop_
_entity_poly.entity_id
_entity_poly.type
_entity_poly.pdbx_seq_one_letter_code
_entity_poly.pdbx_strand_id
1 'polypeptide(L)'
;MDCYSNLDPFFGDIHNHCNITFGHGSIEDAIRNAKERLHFCSVTGHAYWPDIPEPNNEIKHIVDFHKAGFEKLKKTWNHALQVIKENNREGSFITFPSFEVHSCEDGDRTILYKQDDGELFYPDSTTEIEEKVRQLRAGDTEVLYFPHHIGYKLGRRGVNWNTFSSNFSPVVEIVSLHGSSEREESSRPLLTQMGPKEGSTLMQAGLQQGHFFGVIGNTDHHSGHPGSYGNGMTCVWSKELTRESIWDALWQKRTYALTGDKNILQFALNNHPMGSELPFCKERHIEIDSNAGGLIDYIDIIKNNRLLKRFSSTDVPHPAPHNTLRTKLFLEVGWGHRDYKMEWNVELGVANGKIIDVDPRFRGHLVISPLDESNDAENTYFSHWEPINESTVVFKTTTWGNPNPYSNTCQGICIEVDSPPGDTVTFNINGTSHSVP
;
A
#
# COMPACT_ATOMS: atom_id res chain seq x y z
N MET A 1 -11.00 11.74 -21.47
CA MET A 1 -11.55 12.94 -20.78
C MET A 1 -10.56 14.08 -20.90
N ASP A 2 -11.03 15.26 -21.33
CA ASP A 2 -10.13 16.41 -21.55
C ASP A 2 -9.37 16.86 -20.30
N CYS A 3 -10.01 16.76 -19.12
CA CYS A 3 -9.36 17.15 -17.87
C CYS A 3 -8.19 16.23 -17.43
N TYR A 4 -8.00 15.10 -18.10
CA TYR A 4 -6.86 14.19 -17.90
C TYR A 4 -5.85 14.21 -19.05
N SER A 5 -6.05 15.03 -20.09
CA SER A 5 -5.21 15.03 -21.31
C SER A 5 -3.71 15.30 -21.06
N ASN A 6 -3.37 15.94 -19.94
CA ASN A 6 -2.00 16.26 -19.54
C ASN A 6 -1.62 15.60 -18.20
N LEU A 7 -2.28 14.52 -17.83
CA LEU A 7 -2.04 13.78 -16.61
C LEU A 7 -1.80 12.31 -16.95
N ASP A 8 -0.79 11.74 -16.34
CA ASP A 8 -0.47 10.32 -16.42
C ASP A 8 -0.69 9.64 -15.05
N PRO A 9 -1.09 8.36 -15.02
CA PRO A 9 -1.26 7.60 -13.80
C PRO A 9 0.08 7.06 -13.32
N PHE A 10 0.48 7.38 -12.08
CA PHE A 10 1.66 6.82 -11.44
C PHE A 10 1.26 6.04 -10.19
N PHE A 11 1.85 4.86 -10.04
CA PHE A 11 1.54 3.92 -8.98
C PHE A 11 2.65 3.92 -7.93
N GLY A 12 2.27 3.92 -6.65
CA GLY A 12 3.22 3.96 -5.57
C GLY A 12 2.71 3.37 -4.27
N ASP A 13 3.65 3.27 -3.32
CA ASP A 13 3.42 2.83 -1.95
C ASP A 13 4.23 3.73 -1.01
N ILE A 14 3.55 4.57 -0.26
CA ILE A 14 4.16 5.56 0.64
C ILE A 14 3.99 5.23 2.11
N HIS A 15 3.58 3.99 2.41
CA HIS A 15 3.52 3.45 3.75
C HIS A 15 3.87 1.96 3.74
N ASN A 16 5.13 1.67 4.01
CA ASN A 16 5.67 0.33 4.12
C ASN A 16 6.94 0.36 4.97
N HIS A 17 7.37 -0.79 5.46
CA HIS A 17 8.39 -0.92 6.48
C HIS A 17 9.47 -1.92 6.07
N CYS A 18 10.64 -1.75 6.66
CA CYS A 18 11.78 -2.64 6.57
C CYS A 18 12.57 -2.63 7.88
N ASN A 19 13.78 -3.15 7.88
CA ASN A 19 14.59 -3.28 9.09
C ASN A 19 15.21 -1.98 9.63
N ILE A 20 14.90 -0.82 9.07
CA ILE A 20 15.30 0.46 9.69
C ILE A 20 14.65 0.67 11.07
N THR A 21 13.53 -0.03 11.32
CA THR A 21 12.90 -0.13 12.64
C THR A 21 12.64 -1.58 13.03
N PHE A 22 11.38 -1.97 13.09
CA PHE A 22 10.95 -3.35 13.23
C PHE A 22 10.25 -3.78 11.92
N GLY A 23 10.88 -4.60 11.22
CA GLY A 23 10.50 -5.11 9.92
C GLY A 23 11.67 -5.90 9.40
N HIS A 24 11.52 -6.43 8.22
CA HIS A 24 12.52 -7.26 7.60
C HIS A 24 13.00 -6.62 6.30
N GLY A 25 14.22 -6.89 5.90
CA GLY A 25 14.84 -6.37 4.70
C GLY A 25 15.56 -5.06 4.89
N SER A 26 16.70 -4.94 4.20
CA SER A 26 17.40 -3.65 4.17
C SER A 26 16.54 -2.62 3.42
N ILE A 27 16.79 -1.35 3.69
CA ILE A 27 16.12 -0.27 2.95
C ILE A 27 16.53 -0.29 1.47
N GLU A 28 17.75 -0.72 1.16
CA GLU A 28 18.24 -0.89 -0.21
C GLU A 28 17.46 -1.96 -0.95
N ASP A 29 17.18 -3.09 -0.29
CA ASP A 29 16.36 -4.16 -0.86
C ASP A 29 14.92 -3.71 -1.04
N ALA A 30 14.35 -3.02 -0.07
CA ALA A 30 13.00 -2.47 -0.17
C ALA A 30 12.86 -1.52 -1.36
N ILE A 31 13.79 -0.59 -1.53
CA ILE A 31 13.78 0.34 -2.68
C ILE A 31 14.03 -0.40 -4.00
N ARG A 32 14.91 -1.41 -4.03
CA ARG A 32 15.12 -2.22 -5.23
C ARG A 32 13.83 -2.96 -5.62
N ASN A 33 13.19 -3.62 -4.68
CA ASN A 33 11.93 -4.33 -4.90
C ASN A 33 10.79 -3.38 -5.34
N ALA A 34 10.74 -2.16 -4.77
CA ALA A 34 9.78 -1.15 -5.18
C ALA A 34 9.94 -0.74 -6.65
N LYS A 35 11.19 -0.56 -7.13
CA LYS A 35 11.49 -0.16 -8.52
C LYS A 35 11.00 -1.16 -9.55
N GLU A 36 10.84 -2.42 -9.19
CA GLU A 36 10.38 -3.46 -10.11
C GLU A 36 8.92 -3.28 -10.51
N ARG A 37 8.12 -2.59 -9.69
CA ARG A 37 6.67 -2.47 -9.96
C ARG A 37 6.05 -1.11 -9.68
N LEU A 38 6.72 -0.21 -8.99
CA LEU A 38 6.20 1.09 -8.59
C LEU A 38 6.93 2.23 -9.32
N HIS A 39 6.26 3.36 -9.42
CA HIS A 39 6.84 4.61 -9.93
C HIS A 39 7.36 5.48 -8.79
N PHE A 40 6.77 5.36 -7.59
CA PHE A 40 7.22 6.08 -6.41
C PHE A 40 7.02 5.26 -5.15
N CYS A 41 7.85 5.54 -4.13
CA CYS A 41 7.83 4.81 -2.86
C CYS A 41 8.29 5.70 -1.71
N SER A 42 7.84 5.37 -0.50
CA SER A 42 8.44 5.84 0.73
C SER A 42 8.52 4.70 1.73
N VAL A 43 9.73 4.42 2.22
CA VAL A 43 9.93 3.45 3.31
C VAL A 43 9.78 4.16 4.63
N THR A 44 8.77 3.77 5.39
CA THR A 44 8.35 4.43 6.62
C THR A 44 8.94 3.74 7.85
N GLY A 45 9.64 4.48 8.68
CA GLY A 45 10.15 3.97 9.96
C GLY A 45 9.24 4.35 11.12
N HIS A 46 8.99 3.43 12.05
CA HIS A 46 8.24 3.74 13.27
C HIS A 46 9.11 4.57 14.22
N ALA A 47 8.68 5.79 14.53
CA ALA A 47 9.51 6.75 15.25
C ALA A 47 9.13 6.92 16.72
N TYR A 48 7.83 6.91 17.02
CA TYR A 48 7.35 7.30 18.34
C TYR A 48 5.92 6.86 18.63
N TRP A 49 5.61 6.70 19.91
CA TRP A 49 4.27 6.39 20.40
C TRP A 49 4.06 7.12 21.76
N PRO A 50 3.51 8.36 21.77
CA PRO A 50 3.38 9.16 22.99
C PRO A 50 2.51 8.52 24.06
N ASP A 51 1.38 7.95 23.66
CA ASP A 51 0.40 7.33 24.53
C ASP A 51 0.52 5.79 24.56
N ILE A 52 1.77 5.27 24.40
CA ILE A 52 2.05 3.84 24.50
C ILE A 52 1.53 3.29 25.83
N PRO A 53 0.76 2.18 25.83
CA PRO A 53 0.19 1.65 27.05
C PRO A 53 1.26 1.30 28.10
N GLU A 54 0.96 1.53 29.37
CA GLU A 54 1.84 1.11 30.45
C GLU A 54 2.08 -0.41 30.40
N PRO A 55 3.34 -0.85 30.49
CA PRO A 55 3.69 -2.25 30.35
C PRO A 55 3.12 -3.07 31.53
N ASN A 56 2.42 -4.15 31.20
CA ASN A 56 2.01 -5.19 32.13
C ASN A 56 2.50 -6.56 31.61
N ASN A 57 2.24 -7.63 32.35
CA ASN A 57 2.74 -8.97 31.98
C ASN A 57 2.29 -9.44 30.60
N GLU A 58 1.15 -8.95 30.09
CA GLU A 58 0.60 -9.37 28.79
C GLU A 58 1.20 -8.59 27.62
N ILE A 59 1.43 -7.28 27.80
CA ILE A 59 1.85 -6.39 26.70
C ILE A 59 3.28 -5.88 26.80
N LYS A 60 4.01 -6.24 27.89
CA LYS A 60 5.39 -5.77 28.09
C LYS A 60 6.28 -6.05 26.87
N HIS A 61 6.17 -7.24 26.31
CA HIS A 61 6.96 -7.62 25.13
C HIS A 61 6.65 -6.74 23.93
N ILE A 62 5.39 -6.30 23.74
CA ILE A 62 4.97 -5.39 22.66
C ILE A 62 5.57 -4.00 22.91
N VAL A 63 5.50 -3.50 24.15
CA VAL A 63 6.04 -2.18 24.51
C VAL A 63 7.55 -2.13 24.34
N ASP A 64 8.25 -3.14 24.87
CA ASP A 64 9.72 -3.22 24.78
C ASP A 64 10.17 -3.26 23.31
N PHE A 65 9.49 -4.01 22.50
CA PHE A 65 9.70 -4.15 21.09
C PHE A 65 9.54 -2.81 20.32
N HIS A 66 8.46 -2.07 20.55
CA HIS A 66 8.27 -0.77 19.92
C HIS A 66 9.38 0.21 20.34
N LYS A 67 9.70 0.28 21.63
CA LYS A 67 10.76 1.14 22.11
C LYS A 67 12.12 0.82 21.49
N ALA A 68 12.45 -0.46 21.35
CA ALA A 68 13.68 -0.89 20.69
C ALA A 68 13.70 -0.47 19.20
N GLY A 69 12.58 -0.59 18.50
CA GLY A 69 12.44 -0.15 17.11
C GLY A 69 12.61 1.37 16.96
N PHE A 70 12.03 2.17 17.83
CA PHE A 70 12.21 3.62 17.82
C PHE A 70 13.68 4.04 18.02
N GLU A 71 14.38 3.40 18.94
CA GLU A 71 15.82 3.65 19.14
C GLU A 71 16.67 3.18 17.93
N LYS A 72 16.25 2.14 17.24
CA LYS A 72 16.89 1.70 16.00
C LYS A 72 16.71 2.75 14.90
N LEU A 73 15.50 3.29 14.70
CA LEU A 73 15.25 4.33 13.72
C LEU A 73 16.15 5.56 13.93
N LYS A 74 16.27 6.02 15.17
CA LYS A 74 17.17 7.16 15.49
C LYS A 74 18.58 6.95 15.01
N LYS A 75 19.09 5.70 15.10
CA LYS A 75 20.44 5.35 14.67
C LYS A 75 20.55 5.20 13.15
N THR A 76 19.51 4.71 12.50
CA THR A 76 19.50 4.41 11.06
C THR A 76 18.96 5.54 10.20
N TRP A 77 18.38 6.58 10.78
CA TRP A 77 17.68 7.65 10.06
C TRP A 77 18.53 8.34 8.99
N ASN A 78 19.74 8.75 9.34
CA ASN A 78 20.63 9.41 8.38
C ASN A 78 21.01 8.49 7.20
N HIS A 79 21.18 7.19 7.47
CA HIS A 79 21.41 6.20 6.42
C HIS A 79 20.17 6.07 5.54
N ALA A 80 18.98 5.99 6.13
CA ALA A 80 17.72 5.94 5.38
C ALA A 80 17.55 7.16 4.47
N LEU A 81 17.78 8.37 4.97
CA LEU A 81 17.75 9.60 4.17
C LEU A 81 18.73 9.54 2.98
N GLN A 82 19.94 9.04 3.21
CA GLN A 82 20.92 8.89 2.14
C GLN A 82 20.46 7.93 1.07
N VAL A 83 19.98 6.74 1.44
CA VAL A 83 19.47 5.74 0.48
C VAL A 83 18.28 6.29 -0.30
N ILE A 84 17.34 6.97 0.36
CA ILE A 84 16.19 7.61 -0.27
C ILE A 84 16.65 8.64 -1.30
N LYS A 85 17.55 9.55 -0.91
CA LYS A 85 18.12 10.58 -1.79
C LYS A 85 18.83 9.99 -3.01
N GLU A 86 19.67 8.99 -2.80
CA GLU A 86 20.44 8.35 -3.87
C GLU A 86 19.55 7.61 -4.88
N ASN A 87 18.36 7.21 -4.48
CA ASN A 87 17.42 6.48 -5.30
C ASN A 87 16.32 7.35 -5.93
N ASN A 88 16.24 8.63 -5.57
CA ASN A 88 15.33 9.57 -6.23
C ASN A 88 15.86 9.92 -7.63
N ARG A 89 15.09 9.58 -8.66
CA ARG A 89 15.45 9.81 -10.07
C ARG A 89 14.24 10.32 -10.81
N GLU A 90 14.18 11.65 -11.00
CA GLU A 90 13.12 12.30 -11.76
C GLU A 90 12.93 11.64 -13.14
N GLY A 91 11.69 11.39 -13.50
CA GLY A 91 11.32 10.70 -14.74
C GLY A 91 11.48 9.18 -14.73
N SER A 92 11.96 8.58 -13.64
CA SER A 92 12.20 7.14 -13.55
C SER A 92 11.61 6.52 -12.29
N PHE A 93 12.02 6.99 -11.10
CA PHE A 93 11.54 6.49 -9.82
C PHE A 93 11.67 7.55 -8.74
N ILE A 94 10.59 7.81 -8.02
CA ILE A 94 10.54 8.86 -7.00
C ILE A 94 10.51 8.25 -5.61
N THR A 95 11.30 8.80 -4.71
CA THR A 95 11.34 8.42 -3.29
C THR A 95 11.08 9.63 -2.40
N PHE A 96 10.48 9.38 -1.23
CA PHE A 96 10.22 10.40 -0.21
C PHE A 96 10.73 9.92 1.15
N PRO A 97 11.32 10.78 1.99
CA PRO A 97 11.53 10.49 3.40
C PRO A 97 10.20 10.41 4.14
N SER A 98 10.05 9.42 5.02
CA SER A 98 8.88 9.31 5.90
C SER A 98 9.17 8.58 7.19
N PHE A 99 8.35 8.84 8.19
CA PHE A 99 8.30 8.07 9.41
C PHE A 99 6.89 8.05 9.98
N GLU A 100 6.64 7.12 10.90
CA GLU A 100 5.35 6.91 11.52
C GLU A 100 5.35 7.33 12.99
N VAL A 101 4.26 7.97 13.40
CA VAL A 101 3.92 8.25 14.80
C VAL A 101 2.64 7.49 15.14
N HIS A 102 2.71 6.64 16.16
CA HIS A 102 1.55 5.95 16.71
C HIS A 102 0.76 6.83 17.65
N SER A 103 -0.55 6.61 17.75
CA SER A 103 -1.38 7.17 18.80
C SER A 103 -2.63 6.33 19.04
N CYS A 104 -2.86 5.97 20.30
CA CYS A 104 -4.13 5.36 20.68
C CYS A 104 -5.29 6.37 20.61
N GLU A 105 -5.04 7.62 21.02
CA GLU A 105 -6.08 8.66 21.09
C GLU A 105 -6.50 9.18 19.73
N ASP A 106 -5.53 9.45 18.86
CA ASP A 106 -5.77 10.16 17.59
C ASP A 106 -5.67 9.26 16.37
N GLY A 107 -5.15 8.03 16.52
CA GLY A 107 -4.81 7.12 15.44
C GLY A 107 -3.40 7.35 14.89
N ASP A 108 -2.88 6.37 14.19
CA ASP A 108 -1.53 6.39 13.66
C ASP A 108 -1.41 7.28 12.43
N ARG A 109 -0.24 7.89 12.25
CA ARG A 109 0.04 8.84 11.18
C ARG A 109 1.40 8.64 10.56
N THR A 110 1.45 8.62 9.25
CA THR A 110 2.68 8.72 8.47
C THR A 110 2.99 10.18 8.21
N ILE A 111 4.21 10.60 8.56
CA ILE A 111 4.76 11.92 8.25
C ILE A 111 5.60 11.78 6.99
N LEU A 112 5.32 12.56 5.96
CA LEU A 112 5.96 12.50 4.66
C LEU A 112 6.61 13.84 4.32
N TYR A 113 7.87 13.82 3.91
CA TYR A 113 8.64 14.97 3.49
C TYR A 113 8.80 15.02 1.97
N LYS A 114 8.73 16.21 1.40
CA LYS A 114 9.04 16.43 -0.01
C LYS A 114 10.54 16.48 -0.28
N GLN A 115 11.31 17.14 0.60
CA GLN A 115 12.76 17.27 0.49
C GLN A 115 13.52 16.06 1.05
N ASP A 116 14.85 16.02 0.81
CA ASP A 116 15.70 14.91 1.23
C ASP A 116 16.09 14.93 2.72
N ASP A 117 15.94 16.06 3.39
CA ASP A 117 16.48 16.39 4.71
C ASP A 117 15.40 16.42 5.80
N GLY A 118 14.49 15.47 5.77
CA GLY A 118 13.47 15.31 6.81
C GLY A 118 14.07 15.04 8.19
N GLU A 119 13.61 15.77 9.21
CA GLU A 119 14.01 15.53 10.60
C GLU A 119 13.04 14.63 11.34
N LEU A 120 13.54 13.77 12.23
CA LEU A 120 12.68 13.05 13.18
C LEU A 120 12.22 14.00 14.29
N PHE A 121 10.92 13.98 14.59
CA PHE A 121 10.37 14.67 15.74
C PHE A 121 9.38 13.77 16.51
N TYR A 122 9.13 14.07 17.76
CA TYR A 122 8.46 13.19 18.70
C TYR A 122 7.29 13.93 19.38
N PRO A 123 6.15 14.09 18.70
CA PRO A 123 5.02 14.88 19.20
C PRO A 123 4.18 14.07 20.18
N ASP A 124 3.68 14.70 21.22
CA ASP A 124 2.80 14.08 22.20
C ASP A 124 1.30 14.15 21.80
N SER A 125 0.97 14.87 20.72
CA SER A 125 -0.40 15.01 20.24
C SER A 125 -0.45 15.39 18.75
N THR A 126 -1.64 15.26 18.13
CA THR A 126 -1.88 15.77 16.77
C THR A 126 -1.67 17.27 16.68
N THR A 127 -2.03 18.03 17.72
CA THR A 127 -1.81 19.48 17.77
C THR A 127 -0.32 19.82 17.65
N GLU A 128 0.54 19.07 18.33
CA GLU A 128 1.99 19.27 18.23
C GLU A 128 2.55 18.86 16.87
N ILE A 129 2.00 17.80 16.24
CA ILE A 129 2.33 17.47 14.85
C ILE A 129 2.03 18.68 13.95
N GLU A 130 0.84 19.25 14.07
CA GLU A 130 0.44 20.39 13.24
C GLU A 130 1.28 21.65 13.50
N GLU A 131 1.62 21.91 14.74
CA GLU A 131 2.51 23.02 15.10
C GLU A 131 3.89 22.84 14.49
N LYS A 132 4.45 21.63 14.59
CA LYS A 132 5.74 21.30 13.99
C LYS A 132 5.70 21.40 12.48
N VAL A 133 4.65 20.90 11.83
CA VAL A 133 4.45 21.02 10.38
C VAL A 133 4.36 22.48 9.95
N ARG A 134 3.66 23.37 10.69
CA ARG A 134 3.62 24.81 10.41
C ARG A 134 5.01 25.45 10.52
N GLN A 135 5.79 25.07 11.54
CA GLN A 135 7.16 25.58 11.73
C GLN A 135 8.06 25.15 10.58
N LEU A 136 8.00 23.88 10.17
CA LEU A 136 8.78 23.35 9.07
C LEU A 136 8.44 24.07 7.74
N ARG A 137 7.15 24.23 7.44
CA ARG A 137 6.70 24.96 6.23
C ARG A 137 7.09 26.43 6.24
N ALA A 138 7.12 27.07 7.40
CA ALA A 138 7.62 28.44 7.52
C ALA A 138 9.14 28.55 7.28
N GLY A 139 9.87 27.45 7.39
CA GLY A 139 11.28 27.30 7.04
C GLY A 139 11.52 26.66 5.68
N ASP A 140 10.55 26.73 4.76
CA ASP A 140 10.60 26.19 3.39
C ASP A 140 10.72 24.66 3.30
N THR A 141 10.43 23.92 4.37
CA THR A 141 10.38 22.46 4.35
C THR A 141 8.94 21.97 4.13
N GLU A 142 8.68 21.40 2.97
CA GLU A 142 7.38 20.85 2.62
C GLU A 142 7.16 19.50 3.29
N VAL A 143 6.15 19.40 4.12
CA VAL A 143 5.78 18.21 4.88
C VAL A 143 4.26 18.09 4.98
N LEU A 144 3.78 16.86 4.89
CA LEU A 144 2.39 16.49 5.19
C LEU A 144 2.36 15.27 6.10
N TYR A 145 1.21 15.01 6.68
CA TYR A 145 0.95 13.71 7.30
C TYR A 145 -0.35 13.11 6.77
N PHE A 146 -0.54 11.82 6.95
CA PHE A 146 -1.82 11.17 6.67
C PHE A 146 -2.08 10.04 7.67
N PRO A 147 -3.34 9.87 8.12
CA PRO A 147 -3.73 8.76 8.96
C PRO A 147 -3.84 7.48 8.11
N HIS A 148 -3.55 6.35 8.74
CA HIS A 148 -3.61 5.04 8.10
C HIS A 148 -4.34 4.02 8.99
N HIS A 149 -4.70 2.84 8.44
CA HIS A 149 -5.57 1.81 9.04
C HIS A 149 -6.66 2.38 9.97
N ILE A 150 -7.29 3.45 9.51
CA ILE A 150 -8.17 4.36 10.27
C ILE A 150 -9.36 3.69 10.94
N GLY A 151 -9.83 2.54 10.44
CA GLY A 151 -11.07 1.87 10.84
C GLY A 151 -11.01 1.13 12.19
N TYR A 152 -9.90 1.17 12.92
CA TYR A 152 -9.83 0.65 14.27
C TYR A 152 -10.61 1.53 15.24
N LYS A 153 -10.97 0.97 16.39
CA LYS A 153 -11.72 1.69 17.42
C LYS A 153 -10.95 2.92 17.91
N LEU A 154 -11.66 4.03 18.09
CA LEU A 154 -11.14 5.22 18.75
C LEU A 154 -10.61 4.86 20.15
N GLY A 155 -9.45 5.36 20.52
CA GLY A 155 -8.71 4.93 21.70
C GLY A 155 -7.94 3.61 21.55
N ARG A 156 -7.94 3.04 20.33
CA ARG A 156 -7.24 1.82 19.93
C ARG A 156 -6.63 1.97 18.53
N ARG A 157 -5.96 3.11 18.29
CA ARG A 157 -5.28 3.45 17.04
C ARG A 157 -6.21 3.80 15.84
N GLY A 158 -7.53 3.87 16.05
CA GLY A 158 -8.46 4.40 15.04
C GLY A 158 -8.38 5.92 14.95
N VAL A 159 -8.63 6.48 13.76
CA VAL A 159 -8.55 7.92 13.54
C VAL A 159 -9.57 8.69 14.39
N ASN A 160 -9.12 9.78 14.98
CA ASN A 160 -9.98 10.77 15.62
C ASN A 160 -10.34 11.87 14.60
N TRP A 161 -11.54 11.80 14.04
CA TRP A 161 -11.99 12.80 13.08
C TRP A 161 -12.11 14.21 13.67
N ASN A 162 -12.25 14.36 15.00
CA ASN A 162 -12.31 15.68 15.64
C ASN A 162 -10.95 16.41 15.61
N THR A 163 -9.84 15.67 15.52
CA THR A 163 -8.49 16.23 15.42
C THR A 163 -7.93 16.18 14.00
N PHE A 164 -8.71 15.69 13.03
CA PHE A 164 -8.30 15.62 11.62
C PHE A 164 -8.37 16.99 10.96
N SER A 165 -7.33 17.34 10.18
CA SER A 165 -7.29 18.58 9.42
C SER A 165 -6.75 18.35 8.01
N SER A 166 -7.57 18.62 6.99
CA SER A 166 -7.17 18.56 5.58
C SER A 166 -6.11 19.60 5.18
N ASN A 167 -5.86 20.60 6.02
CA ASN A 167 -4.78 21.57 5.80
C ASN A 167 -3.38 20.96 5.97
N PHE A 168 -3.30 19.81 6.64
CA PHE A 168 -2.06 19.08 6.89
C PHE A 168 -2.09 17.68 6.31
N SER A 169 -3.28 17.10 6.19
CA SER A 169 -3.54 15.75 5.72
C SER A 169 -4.44 15.78 4.48
N PRO A 170 -3.87 15.98 3.29
CA PRO A 170 -4.66 16.04 2.06
C PRO A 170 -5.25 14.69 1.66
N VAL A 171 -4.68 13.60 2.14
CA VAL A 171 -5.07 12.22 1.83
C VAL A 171 -5.24 11.37 3.07
N VAL A 172 -6.01 10.28 2.95
CA VAL A 172 -6.26 9.30 4.01
C VAL A 172 -6.06 7.90 3.43
N GLU A 173 -5.32 7.06 4.13
CA GLU A 173 -5.15 5.66 3.74
C GLU A 173 -6.37 4.84 4.15
N ILE A 174 -7.01 4.21 3.17
CA ILE A 174 -8.24 3.43 3.39
C ILE A 174 -8.06 1.93 3.22
N VAL A 175 -6.91 1.48 2.72
CA VAL A 175 -6.62 0.06 2.52
C VAL A 175 -5.13 -0.22 2.65
N SER A 176 -4.82 -1.32 3.34
CA SER A 176 -3.47 -1.87 3.46
C SER A 176 -3.53 -3.38 3.71
N LEU A 177 -2.43 -3.97 4.19
CA LEU A 177 -2.43 -5.37 4.64
C LEU A 177 -3.43 -5.62 5.80
N HIS A 178 -3.77 -4.58 6.54
CA HIS A 178 -4.77 -4.65 7.61
C HIS A 178 -6.22 -4.79 7.11
N GLY A 179 -6.46 -4.60 5.83
CA GLY A 179 -7.78 -4.60 5.23
C GLY A 179 -8.29 -3.21 4.89
N SER A 180 -9.58 -3.10 4.62
CA SER A 180 -10.21 -1.85 4.19
C SER A 180 -10.89 -1.12 5.35
N SER A 181 -10.62 0.17 5.42
CA SER A 181 -11.26 1.14 6.34
C SER A 181 -12.25 2.06 5.61
N GLU A 182 -12.68 1.70 4.40
CA GLU A 182 -13.61 2.51 3.61
C GLU A 182 -14.98 2.59 4.26
N ARG A 183 -15.56 1.43 4.59
CA ARG A 183 -16.94 1.27 5.06
C ARG A 183 -17.12 0.03 5.92
N GLU A 184 -18.29 -0.11 6.55
CA GLU A 184 -18.62 -1.27 7.41
C GLU A 184 -18.53 -2.60 6.67
N GLU A 185 -19.16 -2.68 5.50
CA GLU A 185 -19.18 -3.87 4.68
C GLU A 185 -18.12 -3.79 3.59
N SER A 186 -17.09 -4.59 3.68
CA SER A 186 -16.01 -4.66 2.70
C SER A 186 -15.68 -6.11 2.38
N SER A 187 -15.38 -6.40 1.12
CA SER A 187 -14.81 -7.69 0.70
C SER A 187 -13.41 -7.95 1.28
N ARG A 188 -12.80 -6.90 1.83
CA ARG A 188 -11.51 -6.94 2.54
C ARG A 188 -11.72 -6.42 3.96
N PRO A 189 -12.26 -7.23 4.87
CA PRO A 189 -12.53 -6.79 6.23
C PRO A 189 -11.24 -6.42 6.93
N LEU A 190 -11.30 -5.35 7.75
CA LEU A 190 -10.18 -4.95 8.60
C LEU A 190 -9.87 -6.07 9.59
N LEU A 191 -8.58 -6.42 9.70
CA LEU A 191 -8.10 -7.43 10.65
C LEU A 191 -8.20 -6.91 12.08
N THR A 192 -8.70 -7.74 13.00
CA THR A 192 -9.03 -7.30 14.36
C THR A 192 -7.91 -7.45 15.39
N GLN A 193 -6.71 -7.75 14.96
CA GLN A 193 -5.60 -8.04 15.89
C GLN A 193 -5.04 -6.82 16.59
N MET A 194 -5.07 -5.64 15.92
CA MET A 194 -4.69 -4.38 16.55
C MET A 194 -5.84 -3.73 17.33
N GLY A 195 -6.99 -4.35 17.34
CA GLY A 195 -8.18 -3.88 18.05
C GLY A 195 -9.47 -4.12 17.26
N PRO A 196 -10.61 -3.89 17.88
CA PRO A 196 -11.89 -3.99 17.19
C PRO A 196 -12.04 -2.87 16.16
N LYS A 197 -12.78 -3.15 15.08
CA LYS A 197 -13.26 -2.17 14.12
C LYS A 197 -14.36 -1.29 14.73
N GLU A 198 -14.42 -0.03 14.30
CA GLU A 198 -15.47 0.90 14.71
C GLU A 198 -15.97 1.76 13.54
N GLY A 199 -17.29 1.81 13.34
CA GLY A 199 -17.89 2.53 12.21
C GLY A 199 -17.65 4.03 12.22
N SER A 200 -17.52 4.63 13.41
CA SER A 200 -17.28 6.08 13.59
C SER A 200 -15.91 6.56 13.11
N THR A 201 -14.94 5.65 12.91
CA THR A 201 -13.59 5.94 12.46
C THR A 201 -13.35 5.66 10.98
N LEU A 202 -14.31 5.02 10.30
CA LEU A 202 -14.20 4.71 8.87
C LEU A 202 -14.19 5.97 7.99
N MET A 203 -13.67 5.83 6.76
CA MET A 203 -13.66 6.88 5.75
C MET A 203 -15.06 7.54 5.57
N GLN A 204 -16.10 6.72 5.47
CA GLN A 204 -17.47 7.23 5.31
C GLN A 204 -17.90 8.12 6.47
N ALA A 205 -17.47 7.85 7.70
CA ALA A 205 -17.77 8.68 8.86
C ALA A 205 -17.06 10.05 8.76
N GLY A 206 -15.80 10.08 8.34
CA GLY A 206 -15.07 11.33 8.10
C GLY A 206 -15.74 12.19 7.03
N LEU A 207 -16.13 11.60 5.91
CA LEU A 207 -16.88 12.31 4.86
C LEU A 207 -18.24 12.83 5.33
N GLN A 208 -18.93 12.06 6.19
CA GLN A 208 -20.22 12.48 6.76
C GLN A 208 -20.08 13.66 7.73
N GLN A 209 -18.95 13.77 8.40
CA GLN A 209 -18.60 14.92 9.27
C GLN A 209 -18.16 16.16 8.47
N GLY A 210 -18.05 16.04 7.15
CA GLY A 210 -17.72 17.15 6.26
C GLY A 210 -16.23 17.32 6.00
N HIS A 211 -15.40 16.36 6.40
CA HIS A 211 -14.00 16.38 6.03
C HIS A 211 -13.82 16.14 4.53
N PHE A 212 -12.81 16.80 3.95
CA PHE A 212 -12.49 16.69 2.54
C PHE A 212 -11.04 16.24 2.35
N PHE A 213 -10.87 15.07 1.77
CA PHE A 213 -9.57 14.43 1.55
C PHE A 213 -9.60 13.52 0.31
N GLY A 214 -8.44 13.26 -0.27
CA GLY A 214 -8.23 12.19 -1.23
C GLY A 214 -8.06 10.85 -0.52
N VAL A 215 -8.21 9.76 -1.25
CA VAL A 215 -7.99 8.42 -0.70
C VAL A 215 -6.76 7.78 -1.32
N ILE A 216 -6.00 7.06 -0.49
CA ILE A 216 -4.82 6.31 -0.89
C ILE A 216 -4.91 4.88 -0.33
N GLY A 217 -4.18 3.97 -0.98
CA GLY A 217 -3.90 2.64 -0.47
C GLY A 217 -2.39 2.44 -0.42
N ASN A 218 -1.90 1.75 0.57
CA ASN A 218 -0.50 1.39 0.70
C ASN A 218 -0.41 -0.03 1.23
N THR A 219 0.78 -0.62 1.25
CA THR A 219 0.88 -2.00 1.72
C THR A 219 0.92 -2.11 3.24
N ASP A 220 1.51 -1.17 3.93
CA ASP A 220 1.88 -1.31 5.34
C ASP A 220 2.71 -2.59 5.57
N HIS A 221 3.48 -2.96 4.55
CA HIS A 221 4.20 -4.22 4.49
C HIS A 221 5.48 -4.15 5.32
N HIS A 222 5.79 -5.19 6.11
CA HIS A 222 6.91 -5.19 7.04
C HIS A 222 8.07 -6.09 6.62
N SER A 223 8.24 -6.34 5.33
CA SER A 223 9.26 -7.29 4.87
C SER A 223 10.02 -6.82 3.62
N GLY A 224 10.17 -5.50 3.45
CA GLY A 224 10.95 -4.96 2.35
C GLY A 224 10.41 -5.25 0.94
N HIS A 225 9.09 -5.45 0.80
CA HIS A 225 8.41 -5.59 -0.49
C HIS A 225 7.29 -4.56 -0.67
N PRO A 226 7.62 -3.27 -0.86
CA PRO A 226 6.63 -2.25 -1.16
C PRO A 226 5.82 -2.61 -2.40
N GLY A 227 4.53 -2.30 -2.39
CA GLY A 227 3.64 -2.64 -3.48
C GLY A 227 3.33 -4.14 -3.62
N SER A 228 3.61 -4.96 -2.60
CA SER A 228 3.29 -6.39 -2.58
C SER A 228 1.84 -6.63 -2.98
N TYR A 229 1.63 -7.54 -3.95
CA TYR A 229 0.33 -7.77 -4.59
C TYR A 229 -0.77 -8.06 -3.57
N GLY A 230 -1.89 -7.40 -3.75
CA GLY A 230 -3.08 -7.66 -2.94
C GLY A 230 -3.14 -6.96 -1.59
N ASN A 231 -2.16 -6.16 -1.18
CA ASN A 231 -2.21 -5.46 0.11
C ASN A 231 -2.77 -4.05 0.00
N GLY A 232 -2.25 -3.25 -0.88
CA GLY A 232 -2.69 -1.88 -1.12
C GLY A 232 -1.70 -1.17 -2.04
N MET A 233 -2.17 -0.18 -2.79
CA MET A 233 -1.35 0.65 -3.66
C MET A 233 -2.07 1.98 -3.89
N THR A 234 -1.31 3.05 -4.02
CA THR A 234 -1.79 4.38 -4.40
C THR A 234 -1.60 4.60 -5.89
N CYS A 235 -2.62 5.07 -6.59
CA CYS A 235 -2.43 5.74 -7.86
C CYS A 235 -2.61 7.24 -7.70
N VAL A 236 -1.75 8.01 -8.36
CA VAL A 236 -1.87 9.46 -8.48
C VAL A 236 -1.96 9.86 -9.95
N TRP A 237 -2.82 10.82 -10.27
CA TRP A 237 -2.84 11.48 -11.58
C TRP A 237 -1.96 12.72 -11.53
N SER A 238 -0.82 12.68 -12.20
CA SER A 238 0.22 13.69 -12.16
C SER A 238 0.69 14.07 -13.56
N LYS A 239 1.23 15.28 -13.73
CA LYS A 239 1.73 15.75 -15.01
C LYS A 239 3.01 15.05 -15.45
N GLU A 240 3.85 14.74 -14.49
CA GLU A 240 5.18 14.17 -14.70
C GLU A 240 5.55 13.26 -13.54
N LEU A 241 6.46 12.34 -13.78
CA LEU A 241 7.06 11.53 -12.72
C LEU A 241 8.20 12.30 -12.07
N THR A 242 7.82 13.33 -11.33
CA THR A 242 8.74 14.16 -10.52
C THR A 242 8.23 14.24 -9.10
N ARG A 243 9.13 14.47 -8.15
CA ARG A 243 8.75 14.62 -6.74
C ARG A 243 7.78 15.78 -6.56
N GLU A 244 8.04 16.90 -7.25
CA GLU A 244 7.16 18.07 -7.26
C GLU A 244 5.76 17.74 -7.76
N SER A 245 5.66 17.06 -8.89
CA SER A 245 4.39 16.79 -9.54
C SER A 245 3.56 15.72 -8.81
N ILE A 246 4.21 14.68 -8.23
CA ILE A 246 3.56 13.71 -7.34
C ILE A 246 3.04 14.40 -6.06
N TRP A 247 3.86 15.29 -5.46
CA TRP A 247 3.48 16.06 -4.28
C TRP A 247 2.25 16.94 -4.54
N ASP A 248 2.23 17.66 -5.67
CA ASP A 248 1.06 18.43 -6.10
C ASP A 248 -0.17 17.53 -6.27
N ALA A 249 -0.02 16.36 -6.87
CA ALA A 249 -1.14 15.42 -7.05
C ALA A 249 -1.73 14.95 -5.72
N LEU A 250 -0.91 14.71 -4.69
CA LEU A 250 -1.39 14.39 -3.33
C LEU A 250 -2.19 15.56 -2.75
N TRP A 251 -1.69 16.79 -2.85
CA TRP A 251 -2.39 18.00 -2.37
C TRP A 251 -3.68 18.29 -3.14
N GLN A 252 -3.67 18.06 -4.44
CA GLN A 252 -4.86 18.20 -5.27
C GLN A 252 -5.83 17.01 -5.14
N LYS A 253 -5.50 16.03 -4.32
CA LYS A 253 -6.33 14.83 -4.08
C LYS A 253 -6.64 14.05 -5.36
N ARG A 254 -5.78 14.18 -6.38
CA ARG A 254 -5.88 13.41 -7.63
C ARG A 254 -5.35 12.00 -7.41
N THR A 255 -5.96 11.29 -6.47
CA THR A 255 -5.52 10.00 -5.94
C THR A 255 -6.67 9.02 -5.84
N TYR A 256 -6.34 7.73 -5.93
CA TYR A 256 -7.25 6.65 -5.56
C TYR A 256 -6.48 5.44 -5.03
N ALA A 257 -7.19 4.64 -4.25
CA ALA A 257 -6.66 3.42 -3.64
C ALA A 257 -6.91 2.21 -4.53
N LEU A 258 -5.93 1.32 -4.60
CA LEU A 258 -5.96 0.05 -5.30
C LEU A 258 -5.72 -1.10 -4.34
N THR A 259 -6.27 -2.27 -4.64
CA THR A 259 -6.16 -3.47 -3.78
C THR A 259 -5.37 -4.60 -4.41
N GLY A 260 -4.74 -4.40 -5.55
CA GLY A 260 -3.93 -5.43 -6.22
C GLY A 260 -3.46 -4.96 -7.58
N ASP A 261 -4.36 -4.91 -8.53
CA ASP A 261 -4.04 -4.57 -9.92
C ASP A 261 -3.82 -3.07 -10.12
N LYS A 262 -2.96 -2.72 -11.06
CA LYS A 262 -2.74 -1.33 -11.50
C LYS A 262 -3.88 -0.86 -12.42
N ASN A 263 -5.10 -0.87 -11.90
CA ASN A 263 -6.25 -0.39 -12.66
C ASN A 263 -6.14 1.12 -12.89
N ILE A 264 -6.37 1.55 -14.11
CA ILE A 264 -6.48 2.96 -14.46
C ILE A 264 -7.93 3.37 -14.30
N LEU A 265 -8.17 4.37 -13.47
CA LEU A 265 -9.49 4.94 -13.24
C LEU A 265 -9.44 6.45 -13.44
N GLN A 266 -10.23 6.95 -14.38
CA GLN A 266 -10.54 8.36 -14.52
C GLN A 266 -11.98 8.60 -14.07
N PHE A 267 -12.16 9.59 -13.22
CA PHE A 267 -13.46 10.07 -12.80
C PHE A 267 -13.51 11.59 -12.97
N ALA A 268 -14.48 12.07 -13.71
CA ALA A 268 -14.70 13.51 -13.87
C ALA A 268 -16.12 13.90 -13.53
N LEU A 269 -16.27 15.07 -12.91
CA LEU A 269 -17.53 15.73 -12.67
C LEU A 269 -17.50 17.10 -13.35
N ASN A 270 -18.38 17.32 -14.35
CA ASN A 270 -18.43 18.55 -15.14
C ASN A 270 -17.04 18.93 -15.71
N ASN A 271 -16.32 17.95 -16.27
CA ASN A 271 -14.97 18.09 -16.82
C ASN A 271 -13.90 18.56 -15.82
N HIS A 272 -14.07 18.24 -14.52
CA HIS A 272 -13.04 18.43 -13.50
C HIS A 272 -12.61 17.05 -12.97
N PRO A 273 -11.31 16.81 -12.82
CA PRO A 273 -10.78 15.50 -12.41
C PRO A 273 -11.10 15.20 -10.95
N MET A 274 -10.90 13.95 -10.54
CA MET A 274 -11.01 13.54 -9.12
C MET A 274 -10.23 14.48 -8.20
N GLY A 275 -10.71 14.67 -6.96
CA GLY A 275 -10.13 15.57 -5.98
C GLY A 275 -10.58 17.04 -6.11
N SER A 276 -11.28 17.40 -7.16
CA SER A 276 -11.75 18.78 -7.37
C SER A 276 -12.87 19.17 -6.42
N GLU A 277 -12.81 20.38 -5.88
CA GLU A 277 -13.88 21.04 -5.17
C GLU A 277 -14.65 21.95 -6.14
N LEU A 278 -15.95 21.72 -6.28
CA LEU A 278 -16.77 22.43 -7.25
C LEU A 278 -17.90 23.19 -6.56
N PRO A 279 -18.27 24.38 -7.07
CA PRO A 279 -19.46 25.06 -6.59
C PRO A 279 -20.71 24.23 -6.89
N PHE A 280 -21.74 24.46 -6.11
CA PHE A 280 -23.01 23.77 -6.32
C PHE A 280 -23.54 24.01 -7.75
N CYS A 281 -23.92 22.91 -8.42
CA CYS A 281 -24.58 22.92 -9.71
C CYS A 281 -25.78 21.96 -9.70
N LYS A 282 -26.86 22.33 -10.41
CA LYS A 282 -28.07 21.47 -10.52
C LYS A 282 -27.80 20.26 -11.39
N GLU A 283 -27.21 20.48 -12.55
CA GLU A 283 -26.85 19.43 -13.49
C GLU A 283 -25.44 18.98 -13.24
N ARG A 284 -25.25 17.66 -13.21
CA ARG A 284 -23.96 17.02 -12.98
C ARG A 284 -23.72 16.01 -14.07
N HIS A 285 -22.73 16.29 -14.88
CA HIS A 285 -22.22 15.35 -15.86
C HIS A 285 -21.08 14.55 -15.26
N ILE A 286 -21.26 13.25 -15.12
CA ILE A 286 -20.27 12.32 -14.58
C ILE A 286 -19.72 11.52 -15.75
N GLU A 287 -18.41 11.52 -15.89
CA GLU A 287 -17.68 10.67 -16.83
C GLU A 287 -16.78 9.72 -16.04
N ILE A 288 -16.78 8.44 -16.43
CA ILE A 288 -15.93 7.42 -15.85
C ILE A 288 -15.28 6.67 -17.00
N ASP A 289 -13.95 6.55 -16.94
CA ASP A 289 -13.19 5.67 -17.81
C ASP A 289 -12.31 4.77 -16.94
N SER A 290 -12.40 3.47 -17.16
CA SER A 290 -11.66 2.51 -16.37
C SER A 290 -11.08 1.41 -17.26
N ASN A 291 -9.77 1.18 -17.08
CA ASN A 291 -9.05 0.10 -17.72
C ASN A 291 -8.43 -0.77 -16.63
N ALA A 292 -8.95 -1.98 -16.50
CA ALA A 292 -8.48 -2.98 -15.55
C ALA A 292 -7.71 -4.10 -16.29
N GLY A 293 -6.87 -4.82 -15.57
CA GLY A 293 -6.15 -5.98 -16.10
C GLY A 293 -7.06 -7.17 -16.44
N GLY A 294 -8.34 -7.12 -16.09
CA GLY A 294 -9.34 -8.13 -16.36
C GLY A 294 -10.73 -7.53 -16.59
N LEU A 295 -11.74 -8.38 -16.67
CA LEU A 295 -13.14 -7.93 -16.81
C LEU A 295 -13.58 -7.19 -15.56
N ILE A 296 -14.23 -6.04 -15.76
CA ILE A 296 -14.83 -5.26 -14.68
C ILE A 296 -16.20 -5.88 -14.37
N ASP A 297 -16.38 -6.35 -13.14
CA ASP A 297 -17.65 -6.91 -12.69
C ASP A 297 -18.71 -5.83 -12.56
N TYR A 298 -18.39 -4.74 -11.85
CA TYR A 298 -19.28 -3.58 -11.75
C TYR A 298 -18.53 -2.29 -11.42
N ILE A 299 -19.19 -1.17 -11.70
CA ILE A 299 -18.79 0.18 -11.28
C ILE A 299 -19.94 0.77 -10.48
N ASP A 300 -19.66 1.15 -9.23
CA ASP A 300 -20.60 1.82 -8.34
C ASP A 300 -20.35 3.32 -8.28
N ILE A 301 -21.39 4.11 -8.53
CA ILE A 301 -21.37 5.54 -8.23
C ILE A 301 -21.96 5.75 -6.85
N ILE A 302 -21.11 6.23 -5.94
CA ILE A 302 -21.48 6.52 -4.56
C ILE A 302 -21.65 8.04 -4.39
N LYS A 303 -22.75 8.48 -3.83
CA LYS A 303 -23.00 9.88 -3.49
C LYS A 303 -23.47 9.99 -2.05
N ASN A 304 -22.80 10.83 -1.25
CA ASN A 304 -23.12 11.01 0.16
C ASN A 304 -23.21 9.65 0.90
N ASN A 305 -22.20 8.80 0.72
CA ASN A 305 -22.09 7.46 1.28
C ASN A 305 -23.22 6.48 0.89
N ARG A 306 -23.98 6.78 -0.17
CA ARG A 306 -25.06 5.92 -0.65
C ARG A 306 -24.86 5.58 -2.11
N LEU A 307 -25.17 4.34 -2.44
CA LEU A 307 -25.18 3.88 -3.82
C LEU A 307 -26.21 4.71 -4.63
N LEU A 308 -25.71 5.46 -5.60
CA LEU A 308 -26.54 6.21 -6.54
C LEU A 308 -26.91 5.35 -7.75
N LYS A 309 -25.93 4.66 -8.31
CA LYS A 309 -26.11 3.79 -9.48
C LYS A 309 -25.00 2.75 -9.53
N ARG A 310 -25.37 1.54 -9.97
CA ARG A 310 -24.42 0.47 -10.34
C ARG A 310 -24.50 0.26 -11.84
N PHE A 311 -23.36 0.14 -12.48
CA PHE A 311 -23.20 -0.39 -13.83
C PHE A 311 -22.55 -1.76 -13.70
N SER A 312 -23.22 -2.79 -14.19
CA SER A 312 -22.67 -4.16 -14.19
C SER A 312 -21.94 -4.47 -15.50
N SER A 313 -21.20 -5.53 -15.53
CA SER A 313 -20.52 -6.01 -16.73
C SER A 313 -21.48 -6.24 -17.92
N THR A 314 -22.76 -6.54 -17.63
CA THR A 314 -23.78 -6.71 -18.66
C THR A 314 -24.26 -5.39 -19.27
N ASP A 315 -24.02 -4.27 -18.63
CA ASP A 315 -24.43 -2.92 -19.09
C ASP A 315 -23.36 -2.25 -19.97
N VAL A 316 -22.18 -2.84 -20.04
CA VAL A 316 -21.02 -2.28 -20.76
C VAL A 316 -20.74 -3.14 -21.98
N PRO A 317 -20.49 -2.54 -23.16
CA PRO A 317 -20.06 -3.31 -24.33
C PRO A 317 -18.76 -4.04 -24.05
N HIS A 318 -18.74 -5.36 -24.23
CA HIS A 318 -17.52 -6.12 -24.17
C HIS A 318 -16.73 -5.95 -25.47
N PRO A 319 -15.39 -5.84 -25.42
CA PRO A 319 -14.57 -5.89 -26.61
C PRO A 319 -14.82 -7.22 -27.33
N ALA A 320 -14.69 -7.20 -28.66
CA ALA A 320 -14.79 -8.42 -29.45
C ALA A 320 -13.76 -9.46 -28.95
N PRO A 321 -14.08 -10.75 -28.98
CA PRO A 321 -13.14 -11.77 -28.54
C PRO A 321 -11.85 -11.68 -29.39
N HIS A 322 -10.74 -11.52 -28.70
CA HIS A 322 -9.41 -11.56 -29.30
C HIS A 322 -8.98 -13.03 -29.48
N ASN A 323 -8.03 -13.28 -30.38
CA ASN A 323 -7.43 -14.60 -30.55
C ASN A 323 -6.62 -15.05 -29.31
N THR A 324 -6.31 -14.12 -28.42
CA THR A 324 -5.64 -14.36 -27.15
C THR A 324 -6.49 -13.83 -26.00
N LEU A 325 -6.34 -14.44 -24.86
CA LEU A 325 -6.95 -14.06 -23.59
C LEU A 325 -5.88 -13.44 -22.70
N ARG A 326 -6.06 -12.17 -22.34
CA ARG A 326 -5.25 -11.55 -21.31
C ARG A 326 -5.90 -11.80 -19.95
N THR A 327 -5.18 -12.46 -19.05
CA THR A 327 -5.68 -12.85 -17.73
C THR A 327 -4.57 -12.85 -16.70
N LYS A 328 -4.95 -12.83 -15.42
CA LYS A 328 -4.03 -12.99 -14.30
C LYS A 328 -4.17 -14.36 -13.65
N LEU A 329 -3.01 -14.91 -13.31
CA LEU A 329 -2.88 -16.18 -12.62
C LEU A 329 -2.15 -15.92 -11.31
N PHE A 330 -2.77 -16.27 -10.19
CA PHE A 330 -2.16 -16.16 -8.88
C PHE A 330 -1.82 -17.54 -8.36
N LEU A 331 -0.53 -17.80 -8.13
CA LEU A 331 -0.04 -19.01 -7.48
C LEU A 331 0.44 -18.66 -6.08
N GLU A 332 -0.10 -19.33 -5.10
CA GLU A 332 0.26 -19.21 -3.69
C GLU A 332 0.77 -20.54 -3.15
N VAL A 333 1.89 -20.51 -2.44
CA VAL A 333 2.48 -21.65 -1.74
C VAL A 333 2.56 -21.36 -0.25
N GLY A 334 2.45 -22.39 0.56
CA GLY A 334 2.54 -22.24 2.00
C GLY A 334 1.58 -23.12 2.73
N TRP A 335 1.21 -22.65 3.93
CA TRP A 335 0.47 -23.40 4.92
C TRP A 335 1.31 -24.54 5.51
N GLY A 336 0.96 -25.01 6.68
CA GLY A 336 1.69 -26.09 7.33
C GLY A 336 1.47 -26.10 8.84
N HIS A 337 2.16 -27.02 9.50
CA HIS A 337 2.15 -27.07 10.95
C HIS A 337 2.81 -25.84 11.57
N ARG A 338 2.35 -25.45 12.75
CA ARG A 338 2.95 -24.36 13.54
C ARG A 338 4.46 -24.59 13.66
N ASP A 339 5.22 -23.52 13.49
CA ASP A 339 6.69 -23.49 13.61
C ASP A 339 7.44 -24.37 12.59
N TYR A 340 6.77 -24.87 11.57
CA TYR A 340 7.40 -25.64 10.51
C TYR A 340 7.85 -24.75 9.36
N LYS A 341 9.14 -24.78 9.06
CA LYS A 341 9.74 -24.09 7.92
C LYS A 341 9.67 -24.97 6.68
N MET A 342 9.25 -24.39 5.55
CA MET A 342 9.27 -25.05 4.24
C MET A 342 9.90 -24.14 3.18
N GLU A 343 10.86 -24.70 2.46
CA GLU A 343 11.49 -24.03 1.33
C GLU A 343 10.77 -24.41 0.03
N TRP A 344 10.53 -23.42 -0.80
CA TRP A 344 9.83 -23.55 -2.06
C TRP A 344 10.71 -23.10 -3.22
N ASN A 345 10.80 -23.95 -4.24
CA ASN A 345 11.35 -23.63 -5.54
C ASN A 345 10.27 -23.91 -6.57
N VAL A 346 9.75 -22.86 -7.20
CA VAL A 346 8.60 -22.91 -8.07
C VAL A 346 8.98 -22.36 -9.43
N GLU A 347 8.71 -23.15 -10.46
CA GLU A 347 8.75 -22.73 -11.85
C GLU A 347 7.32 -22.70 -12.38
N LEU A 348 6.90 -21.57 -12.95
CA LEU A 348 5.58 -21.33 -13.47
C LEU A 348 5.70 -20.93 -14.94
N GLY A 349 4.98 -21.61 -15.83
CA GLY A 349 5.03 -21.36 -17.26
C GLY A 349 3.67 -21.46 -17.96
N VAL A 350 3.58 -20.85 -19.14
CA VAL A 350 2.45 -20.95 -20.06
C VAL A 350 2.93 -21.57 -21.38
N ALA A 351 2.19 -22.54 -21.91
CA ALA A 351 2.66 -23.38 -23.01
C ALA A 351 2.77 -22.62 -24.34
N ASN A 352 1.78 -21.80 -24.69
CA ASN A 352 1.70 -21.09 -25.98
C ASN A 352 1.51 -19.58 -25.79
N GLY A 353 1.51 -19.10 -24.57
CA GLY A 353 1.34 -17.71 -24.20
C GLY A 353 2.63 -17.00 -23.83
N LYS A 354 2.47 -15.75 -23.38
CA LYS A 354 3.56 -14.91 -22.86
C LYS A 354 3.18 -14.36 -21.49
N ILE A 355 4.16 -14.25 -20.62
CA ILE A 355 4.05 -13.53 -19.37
C ILE A 355 4.32 -12.05 -19.65
N ILE A 356 3.33 -11.21 -19.34
CA ILE A 356 3.36 -9.77 -19.63
C ILE A 356 3.83 -8.97 -18.43
N ASP A 357 3.42 -9.38 -17.22
CA ASP A 357 3.79 -8.73 -15.96
C ASP A 357 3.87 -9.76 -14.83
N VAL A 358 4.64 -9.44 -13.81
CA VAL A 358 4.86 -10.29 -12.64
C VAL A 358 4.73 -9.45 -11.38
N ASP A 359 3.80 -9.82 -10.53
CA ASP A 359 3.50 -9.15 -9.29
C ASP A 359 3.80 -10.09 -8.09
N PRO A 360 4.95 -9.97 -7.42
CA PRO A 360 5.25 -10.79 -6.26
C PRO A 360 4.38 -10.42 -5.06
N ARG A 361 4.03 -11.43 -4.26
CA ARG A 361 3.38 -11.30 -2.97
C ARG A 361 4.23 -12.00 -1.92
N PHE A 362 5.37 -11.41 -1.65
CA PHE A 362 6.32 -11.93 -0.67
C PHE A 362 6.21 -11.17 0.65
N ARG A 363 6.33 -11.90 1.75
CA ARG A 363 6.28 -11.39 3.11
C ARG A 363 7.41 -11.99 3.93
N GLY A 364 7.68 -11.45 5.10
CA GLY A 364 8.58 -12.05 6.07
C GLY A 364 7.88 -13.01 7.02
N HIS A 365 8.67 -13.71 7.82
CA HIS A 365 8.20 -14.68 8.78
C HIS A 365 7.29 -14.08 9.86
N LEU A 366 7.72 -12.99 10.46
CA LEU A 366 6.95 -12.22 11.44
C LEU A 366 6.84 -10.78 10.95
N VAL A 367 5.75 -10.11 11.30
CA VAL A 367 5.61 -8.68 10.98
C VAL A 367 6.75 -7.90 11.62
N ILE A 368 7.26 -8.38 12.73
CA ILE A 368 8.11 -7.64 13.62
C ILE A 368 9.31 -8.46 14.11
N SER A 369 10.51 -7.96 13.86
CA SER A 369 11.74 -8.49 14.46
C SER A 369 12.78 -7.39 14.64
N PRO A 370 12.67 -6.51 15.65
CA PRO A 370 13.63 -5.44 15.84
C PRO A 370 14.88 -5.83 16.61
N LEU A 371 14.83 -6.97 17.31
CA LEU A 371 15.77 -7.22 18.40
C LEU A 371 16.96 -8.07 17.99
N ASP A 372 16.91 -8.73 16.86
CA ASP A 372 17.98 -9.62 16.42
C ASP A 372 18.27 -9.46 14.92
N GLU A 373 19.30 -8.68 14.62
CA GLU A 373 19.75 -8.47 13.23
C GLU A 373 20.30 -9.74 12.59
N SER A 374 20.76 -10.73 13.37
CA SER A 374 21.22 -12.01 12.83
C SER A 374 20.07 -12.87 12.32
N ASN A 375 18.90 -12.75 12.92
CA ASN A 375 17.68 -13.42 12.44
C ASN A 375 17.08 -12.75 11.21
N ASP A 376 17.43 -11.52 10.94
CA ASP A 376 16.92 -10.77 9.81
C ASP A 376 17.37 -11.40 8.50
N ALA A 377 18.63 -11.75 8.37
CA ALA A 377 19.20 -12.40 7.20
C ALA A 377 18.59 -13.80 6.93
N GLU A 378 18.23 -14.56 7.95
CA GLU A 378 17.61 -15.87 7.79
C GLU A 378 16.11 -15.83 7.48
N ASN A 379 15.43 -14.73 7.86
CA ASN A 379 13.98 -14.68 7.86
C ASN A 379 13.36 -13.95 6.68
N THR A 380 14.14 -13.17 5.92
CA THR A 380 13.53 -12.25 4.96
C THR A 380 13.84 -12.51 3.51
N TYR A 381 14.92 -13.16 3.27
CA TYR A 381 15.60 -12.98 2.09
C TYR A 381 15.54 -14.04 1.12
N PHE A 382 14.69 -15.01 1.36
CA PHE A 382 14.51 -16.13 0.46
C PHE A 382 13.44 -15.93 -0.59
N SER A 383 12.77 -14.79 -0.55
CA SER A 383 11.77 -14.48 -1.56
C SER A 383 12.45 -13.76 -2.71
N HIS A 384 12.65 -14.48 -3.77
CA HIS A 384 13.27 -14.02 -5.00
C HIS A 384 12.52 -14.58 -6.19
N TRP A 385 12.38 -13.78 -7.24
CA TRP A 385 11.83 -14.23 -8.50
C TRP A 385 12.66 -13.73 -9.68
N GLU A 386 12.64 -14.46 -10.78
CA GLU A 386 13.31 -14.07 -12.01
C GLU A 386 12.58 -14.64 -13.23
N PRO A 387 12.52 -13.91 -14.35
CA PRO A 387 12.05 -14.45 -15.61
C PRO A 387 13.14 -15.36 -16.20
N ILE A 388 12.76 -16.56 -16.62
CA ILE A 388 13.66 -17.47 -17.37
C ILE A 388 13.59 -17.15 -18.85
N ASN A 389 12.38 -16.88 -19.35
CA ASN A 389 12.10 -16.48 -20.73
C ASN A 389 10.73 -15.77 -20.79
N GLU A 390 10.24 -15.47 -21.99
CA GLU A 390 8.95 -14.78 -22.18
C GLU A 390 7.72 -15.54 -21.67
N SER A 391 7.82 -16.85 -21.42
CA SER A 391 6.70 -17.69 -21.00
C SER A 391 6.90 -18.40 -19.67
N THR A 392 8.03 -18.17 -18.99
CA THR A 392 8.41 -18.91 -17.77
C THR A 392 9.05 -18.00 -16.74
N VAL A 393 8.56 -18.07 -15.51
CA VAL A 393 9.11 -17.41 -14.33
C VAL A 393 9.43 -18.42 -13.25
N VAL A 394 10.51 -18.19 -12.51
CA VAL A 394 10.87 -18.96 -11.32
C VAL A 394 10.77 -18.07 -10.09
N PHE A 395 10.27 -18.61 -9.00
CA PHE A 395 10.42 -17.97 -7.70
C PHE A 395 10.86 -18.95 -6.61
N LYS A 396 11.64 -18.43 -5.68
CA LYS A 396 12.09 -19.13 -4.50
C LYS A 396 11.64 -18.40 -3.27
N THR A 397 11.15 -19.12 -2.29
CA THR A 397 10.67 -18.52 -1.05
C THR A 397 10.66 -19.53 0.08
N THR A 398 10.45 -19.01 1.28
CA THR A 398 10.28 -19.81 2.49
C THR A 398 8.97 -19.44 3.18
N THR A 399 8.26 -20.45 3.66
CA THR A 399 7.06 -20.24 4.47
C THR A 399 7.21 -20.93 5.82
N TRP A 400 6.47 -20.43 6.80
CA TRP A 400 6.41 -20.98 8.15
C TRP A 400 4.97 -21.22 8.54
N GLY A 401 4.69 -22.38 9.11
CA GLY A 401 3.40 -22.67 9.72
C GLY A 401 3.19 -21.73 10.91
N ASN A 402 2.06 -21.02 10.92
CA ASN A 402 1.93 -19.81 11.68
C ASN A 402 0.81 -19.78 12.69
N PRO A 403 1.10 -19.37 13.93
CA PRO A 403 0.09 -19.13 14.95
C PRO A 403 -0.59 -17.76 14.84
N ASN A 404 -0.05 -16.85 14.03
CA ASN A 404 -0.49 -15.47 13.99
C ASN A 404 -0.96 -15.11 12.57
N PRO A 405 -2.22 -14.66 12.36
CA PRO A 405 -2.73 -14.32 11.04
C PRO A 405 -2.02 -13.13 10.36
N TYR A 406 -1.22 -12.34 11.07
CA TYR A 406 -0.39 -11.32 10.44
C TYR A 406 0.91 -11.84 9.88
N SER A 407 1.34 -12.96 10.36
CA SER A 407 2.52 -13.56 9.85
C SER A 407 2.19 -14.42 8.65
N ASN A 408 3.18 -14.71 7.91
CA ASN A 408 3.05 -15.19 6.58
C ASN A 408 3.13 -16.69 6.50
N THR A 409 1.99 -17.31 6.47
CA THR A 409 1.92 -18.73 6.13
C THR A 409 2.03 -18.98 4.65
N CYS A 410 1.79 -17.95 3.82
CA CYS A 410 1.74 -18.11 2.37
C CYS A 410 2.56 -17.03 1.66
N GLN A 411 3.26 -17.45 0.62
CA GLN A 411 3.97 -16.62 -0.33
C GLN A 411 3.41 -16.86 -1.71
N GLY A 412 3.49 -15.91 -2.61
CA GLY A 412 2.91 -16.10 -3.92
C GLY A 412 3.48 -15.18 -4.98
N ILE A 413 3.03 -15.44 -6.18
CA ILE A 413 3.31 -14.63 -7.34
C ILE A 413 2.04 -14.53 -8.18
N CYS A 414 1.73 -13.33 -8.64
CA CYS A 414 0.69 -13.09 -9.62
C CYS A 414 1.36 -12.79 -10.96
N ILE A 415 1.03 -13.55 -11.99
CA ILE A 415 1.51 -13.28 -13.35
C ILE A 415 0.34 -12.83 -14.22
N GLU A 416 0.59 -11.82 -15.04
CA GLU A 416 -0.32 -11.46 -16.12
C GLU A 416 0.14 -12.13 -17.40
N VAL A 417 -0.77 -12.83 -18.08
CA VAL A 417 -0.45 -13.61 -19.27
C VAL A 417 -1.33 -13.18 -20.45
N ASP A 418 -0.75 -13.23 -21.64
CA ASP A 418 -1.45 -13.16 -22.91
C ASP A 418 -1.33 -14.51 -23.60
N SER A 419 -2.42 -15.26 -23.68
CA SER A 419 -2.39 -16.69 -24.04
C SER A 419 -3.60 -17.06 -24.89
N PRO A 420 -3.48 -18.02 -25.82
CA PRO A 420 -4.64 -18.55 -26.53
C PRO A 420 -5.66 -19.16 -25.57
N PRO A 421 -6.97 -19.05 -25.85
CA PRO A 421 -7.99 -19.75 -25.07
C PRO A 421 -7.74 -21.26 -25.03
N GLY A 422 -7.77 -21.84 -23.82
CA GLY A 422 -7.48 -23.26 -23.61
C GLY A 422 -5.99 -23.61 -23.57
N ASP A 423 -5.12 -22.60 -23.41
CA ASP A 423 -3.70 -22.85 -23.18
C ASP A 423 -3.48 -23.58 -21.84
N THR A 424 -2.32 -24.18 -21.71
CA THR A 424 -1.93 -24.93 -20.51
C THR A 424 -0.96 -24.15 -19.68
N VAL A 425 -1.29 -23.99 -18.39
CA VAL A 425 -0.36 -23.51 -17.38
C VAL A 425 0.36 -24.69 -16.75
N THR A 426 1.68 -24.62 -16.73
CA THR A 426 2.55 -25.65 -16.13
C THR A 426 3.27 -25.06 -14.92
N PHE A 427 3.41 -25.86 -13.89
CA PHE A 427 4.20 -25.48 -12.72
C PHE A 427 4.94 -26.67 -12.15
N ASN A 428 6.19 -26.45 -11.81
CA ASN A 428 7.03 -27.39 -11.08
C ASN A 428 7.24 -26.85 -9.68
N ILE A 429 6.78 -27.58 -8.68
CA ILE A 429 6.91 -27.22 -7.27
C ILE A 429 7.81 -28.24 -6.59
N ASN A 430 9.01 -27.82 -6.18
CA ASN A 430 10.00 -28.67 -5.52
C ASN A 430 10.27 -29.99 -6.28
N GLY A 431 10.35 -29.92 -7.61
CA GLY A 431 10.59 -31.07 -8.48
C GLY A 431 9.34 -31.87 -8.87
N THR A 432 8.16 -31.50 -8.38
CA THR A 432 6.88 -32.13 -8.79
C THR A 432 6.18 -31.26 -9.80
N SER A 433 5.96 -31.82 -11.01
CA SER A 433 5.30 -31.10 -12.09
C SER A 433 3.78 -31.26 -12.06
N HIS A 434 3.09 -30.17 -12.34
CA HIS A 434 1.65 -30.08 -12.47
C HIS A 434 1.28 -29.29 -13.72
N SER A 435 0.06 -29.49 -14.21
CA SER A 435 -0.50 -28.70 -15.30
C SER A 435 -2.00 -28.49 -15.11
N VAL A 436 -2.47 -27.34 -15.51
CA VAL A 436 -3.91 -27.01 -15.58
C VAL A 436 -4.21 -26.38 -16.94
N PRO A 437 -5.38 -26.68 -17.52
CA PRO A 437 -5.82 -26.04 -18.77
C PRO A 437 -6.25 -24.60 -18.53
#